data_8056a9b5fa066f726a8713bcfbdf259f
#
_entry.id   8056a9b5fa066f726a8713bcfbdf259f
#
_cell.length_a   1.000
_cell.length_b   1.000
_cell.length_c   1.000
_cell.angle_alpha   90.00
_cell.angle_beta   90.00
_cell.angle_gamma   90.00
#
_symmetry.space_group_name_H-M   'P 1'
#
loop_
_entity.id
_entity.type
_entity.pdbx_description
1 polymer ?
#
loop_
_entity_poly.entity_id
_entity_poly.type
_entity_poly.pdbx_seq_one_letter_code
_entity_poly.pdbx_strand_id
1 'polypeptide(L)'
;MAPRKKRADTDGLGELDLFSGGEGVLDRDVPALGERSVRGGSGESRSKGAEGAKLFTRDLALDEVHRLRTVLLARGWALEQRAHMEFFAKRPDVSVSVYTKGPKIVVQGKGTPEFLEFILEPEVTGVLVSATGDGGDEDESLSAHIGVDESGKGDFFGPLVVAAVFVNSSIARFLKGLGVMDSKRIGSDERIRGIARGIRSAPEIEVETLVLAPTKYNELYGSFKNLNRMLAWGHARVIENVLERRPDCPRALSDQFAHPSLIKRALMSRGRKIVMEQRTKAESDIAVAAASILARDKFVEWISEAGVRMGVSLPKGASGAVKRAGVEVVKRFGAAALSDVAKTHFKTASEVAPDFFVKPPLPSGDSLH
;
A
#
# COMPACT_ATOMS: atom_id res chain seq x y z
N MET A 1 -61.91 -6.72 46.75
CA MET A 1 -61.55 -6.32 45.41
C MET A 1 -60.13 -5.74 45.46
N ALA A 2 -59.14 -6.52 45.05
CA ALA A 2 -57.75 -6.09 44.99
C ALA A 2 -57.33 -6.07 43.52
N PRO A 3 -56.58 -5.04 43.04
CA PRO A 3 -56.17 -4.98 41.65
C PRO A 3 -54.93 -5.84 41.38
N ARG A 4 -54.97 -6.56 40.26
CA ARG A 4 -53.90 -7.38 39.75
C ARG A 4 -52.66 -6.56 39.39
N LYS A 5 -51.46 -6.98 39.89
CA LYS A 5 -50.15 -6.55 39.40
C LYS A 5 -49.94 -7.07 37.98
N LYS A 6 -49.68 -6.16 37.02
CA LYS A 6 -49.13 -6.47 35.70
C LYS A 6 -47.65 -6.80 35.85
N ARG A 7 -47.28 -7.97 35.34
CA ARG A 7 -45.84 -8.35 35.08
C ARG A 7 -45.36 -7.46 33.94
N ALA A 8 -44.19 -6.88 34.11
CA ALA A 8 -43.42 -6.26 33.06
C ALA A 8 -42.72 -7.37 32.25
N ASP A 9 -43.05 -7.42 30.97
CA ASP A 9 -42.36 -8.25 30.00
C ASP A 9 -40.99 -7.60 29.73
N THR A 10 -39.94 -8.34 30.04
CA THR A 10 -38.57 -8.06 29.60
C THR A 10 -38.39 -8.81 28.29
N ASP A 11 -38.81 -8.20 27.19
CA ASP A 11 -38.53 -8.72 25.86
C ASP A 11 -37.50 -7.84 25.17
N GLY A 12 -36.44 -8.53 24.70
CA GLY A 12 -35.80 -8.24 23.46
C GLY A 12 -34.78 -7.09 23.46
N LEU A 13 -33.61 -7.31 24.02
CA LEU A 13 -32.41 -6.72 23.43
C LEU A 13 -32.13 -7.52 22.15
N GLY A 14 -32.70 -7.04 21.05
CA GLY A 14 -32.36 -7.54 19.72
C GLY A 14 -30.87 -7.38 19.50
N GLU A 15 -30.22 -8.46 19.08
CA GLU A 15 -28.91 -8.45 18.45
C GLU A 15 -28.94 -7.42 17.31
N LEU A 16 -28.38 -6.25 17.58
CA LEU A 16 -28.04 -5.29 16.55
C LEU A 16 -26.87 -5.87 15.78
N ASP A 17 -27.20 -6.46 14.63
CA ASP A 17 -26.27 -6.93 13.61
C ASP A 17 -25.56 -5.70 13.01
N LEU A 18 -24.49 -5.24 13.68
CA LEU A 18 -23.68 -4.07 13.30
C LEU A 18 -22.78 -4.33 12.09
N PHE A 19 -22.88 -5.50 11.45
CA PHE A 19 -22.08 -5.87 10.28
C PHE A 19 -22.83 -5.76 8.94
N SER A 20 -24.12 -5.40 8.92
CA SER A 20 -24.92 -5.32 7.71
C SER A 20 -24.90 -3.96 6.99
N GLY A 21 -23.95 -3.09 7.30
CA GLY A 21 -23.75 -1.83 6.58
C GLY A 21 -22.81 -2.01 5.39
N GLY A 22 -23.29 -2.56 4.26
CA GLY A 22 -22.47 -2.65 3.04
C GLY A 22 -22.60 -3.94 2.26
N GLU A 23 -23.79 -4.54 2.18
CA GLU A 23 -24.07 -5.59 1.20
C GLU A 23 -24.22 -4.98 -0.20
N GLY A 24 -23.07 -4.57 -0.77
CA GLY A 24 -22.91 -4.27 -2.18
C GLY A 24 -22.09 -5.37 -2.84
N VAL A 25 -22.76 -6.39 -3.35
CA VAL A 25 -22.30 -7.28 -4.44
C VAL A 25 -20.84 -7.77 -4.34
N LEU A 26 -20.55 -8.67 -3.42
CA LEU A 26 -19.23 -9.32 -3.34
C LEU A 26 -19.26 -10.82 -3.73
N ASP A 27 -20.42 -11.39 -4.12
CA ASP A 27 -20.54 -12.86 -4.14
C ASP A 27 -20.37 -13.54 -5.52
N ARG A 28 -19.99 -12.83 -6.59
CA ARG A 28 -19.90 -13.45 -7.92
C ARG A 28 -18.62 -13.31 -8.72
N ASP A 29 -17.66 -12.45 -8.35
CA ASP A 29 -16.50 -12.18 -9.22
C ASP A 29 -15.15 -12.23 -8.50
N VAL A 30 -14.81 -13.36 -7.88
CA VAL A 30 -13.40 -13.72 -7.69
C VAL A 30 -12.97 -14.50 -8.93
N PRO A 31 -12.24 -13.91 -9.88
CA PRO A 31 -11.79 -14.66 -11.04
C PRO A 31 -10.84 -15.75 -10.58
N ALA A 32 -11.15 -16.99 -10.89
CA ALA A 32 -10.22 -18.10 -10.84
C ALA A 32 -9.06 -17.78 -11.80
N LEU A 33 -7.95 -17.31 -11.26
CA LEU A 33 -6.73 -17.10 -12.03
C LEU A 33 -6.14 -18.46 -12.35
N GLY A 34 -6.50 -18.97 -13.55
CA GLY A 34 -6.06 -20.24 -14.08
C GLY A 34 -4.53 -20.31 -14.08
N GLU A 35 -4.04 -21.41 -13.52
CA GLU A 35 -2.65 -21.83 -13.64
C GLU A 35 -2.35 -22.16 -15.09
N ARG A 36 -1.70 -21.26 -15.82
CA ARG A 36 -0.97 -21.64 -17.02
C ARG A 36 0.48 -21.90 -16.65
N SER A 37 0.80 -23.19 -16.59
CA SER A 37 2.17 -23.67 -16.49
C SER A 37 2.93 -23.24 -17.76
N VAL A 38 3.97 -22.46 -17.59
CA VAL A 38 5.00 -22.26 -18.62
C VAL A 38 6.14 -23.21 -18.30
N ARG A 39 6.25 -24.26 -19.09
CA ARG A 39 7.46 -25.11 -19.17
C ARG A 39 8.53 -24.36 -19.95
N GLY A 40 9.76 -24.46 -19.48
CA GLY A 40 10.91 -24.42 -20.36
C GLY A 40 12.06 -23.55 -19.92
N GLY A 41 13.21 -24.15 -19.67
CA GLY A 41 14.52 -23.54 -19.78
C GLY A 41 15.37 -23.59 -18.50
N SER A 42 16.03 -24.73 -18.32
CA SER A 42 17.13 -24.97 -17.38
C SER A 42 18.32 -24.07 -17.65
N GLY A 43 18.85 -23.46 -16.59
CA GLY A 43 20.10 -22.75 -16.57
C GLY A 43 20.54 -22.58 -15.12
N GLU A 44 21.09 -23.66 -14.53
CA GLU A 44 21.73 -23.62 -13.23
C GLU A 44 23.02 -22.79 -13.30
N SER A 45 23.13 -21.76 -12.44
CA SER A 45 24.42 -21.44 -11.85
C SER A 45 24.23 -21.08 -10.37
N ARG A 46 24.66 -22.00 -9.54
CA ARG A 46 24.80 -21.82 -8.09
C ARG A 46 25.87 -20.77 -7.82
N SER A 47 25.53 -19.74 -7.06
CA SER A 47 26.51 -19.10 -6.17
C SER A 47 25.87 -18.88 -4.81
N LYS A 48 26.42 -19.55 -3.81
CA LYS A 48 26.13 -19.37 -2.39
C LYS A 48 26.74 -18.06 -1.91
N GLY A 49 25.99 -17.33 -1.09
CA GLY A 49 26.55 -16.55 0.02
C GLY A 49 26.59 -15.05 -0.19
N ALA A 50 25.67 -14.35 0.40
CA ALA A 50 25.78 -13.17 1.28
C ALA A 50 24.42 -12.44 1.29
N GLU A 51 23.72 -12.55 2.38
CA GLU A 51 22.62 -11.66 2.72
C GLU A 51 23.13 -10.22 2.76
N GLY A 52 22.54 -9.32 1.95
CA GLY A 52 22.59 -7.90 2.22
C GLY A 52 23.23 -6.95 1.20
N ALA A 53 23.87 -7.37 0.13
CA ALA A 53 24.37 -6.44 -0.89
C ALA A 53 23.29 -6.21 -1.97
N LYS A 54 22.53 -5.12 -1.87
CA LYS A 54 21.63 -4.72 -2.95
C LYS A 54 22.45 -4.20 -4.12
N LEU A 55 22.27 -4.78 -5.29
CA LEU A 55 22.84 -4.35 -6.56
C LEU A 55 21.76 -3.59 -7.34
N PHE A 56 22.07 -2.39 -7.79
CA PHE A 56 21.25 -1.61 -8.69
C PHE A 56 22.02 -1.30 -9.97
N THR A 57 21.37 -1.40 -11.11
CA THR A 57 21.95 -1.10 -12.42
C THR A 57 20.94 -0.37 -13.29
N ARG A 58 21.37 0.72 -13.95
CA ARG A 58 20.57 1.51 -14.88
C ARG A 58 21.44 2.12 -15.97
N ASP A 59 20.89 2.30 -17.18
CA ASP A 59 21.48 3.13 -18.22
C ASP A 59 21.24 4.61 -17.89
N LEU A 60 22.22 5.47 -18.13
CA LEU A 60 22.16 6.92 -17.94
C LEU A 60 22.31 7.64 -19.27
N ALA A 61 21.64 8.79 -19.40
CA ALA A 61 21.95 9.74 -20.46
C ALA A 61 23.26 10.48 -20.16
N LEU A 62 23.93 11.06 -21.16
CA LEU A 62 25.21 11.76 -20.97
C LEU A 62 25.09 12.97 -20.01
N ASP A 63 23.99 13.68 -20.05
CA ASP A 63 23.71 14.79 -19.15
C ASP A 63 23.48 14.30 -17.70
N GLU A 64 22.86 13.13 -17.51
CA GLU A 64 22.70 12.49 -16.20
C GLU A 64 24.08 12.09 -15.62
N VAL A 65 25.01 11.62 -16.44
CA VAL A 65 26.38 11.31 -16.01
C VAL A 65 27.11 12.57 -15.54
N HIS A 66 27.01 13.68 -16.29
CA HIS A 66 27.60 14.97 -15.90
C HIS A 66 27.00 15.51 -14.60
N ARG A 67 25.67 15.42 -14.48
CA ARG A 67 24.93 15.85 -13.29
C ARG A 67 25.33 15.03 -12.08
N LEU A 68 25.38 13.70 -12.21
CA LEU A 68 25.81 12.80 -11.14
C LEU A 68 27.22 13.14 -10.65
N ARG A 69 28.15 13.35 -11.58
CA ARG A 69 29.51 13.76 -11.25
C ARG A 69 29.56 15.05 -10.42
N THR A 70 28.82 16.07 -10.84
CA THR A 70 28.73 17.36 -10.14
C THR A 70 28.14 17.19 -8.73
N VAL A 71 27.06 16.45 -8.61
CA VAL A 71 26.39 16.17 -7.33
C VAL A 71 27.28 15.44 -6.35
N LEU A 72 27.99 14.39 -6.82
CA LEU A 72 28.88 13.62 -5.96
C LEU A 72 30.05 14.47 -5.46
N LEU A 73 30.66 15.28 -6.33
CA LEU A 73 31.71 16.23 -5.94
C LEU A 73 31.22 17.26 -4.91
N ALA A 74 30.05 17.87 -5.15
CA ALA A 74 29.44 18.83 -4.22
C ALA A 74 29.14 18.22 -2.84
N ARG A 75 28.84 16.92 -2.80
CA ARG A 75 28.60 16.15 -1.57
C ARG A 75 29.87 15.56 -0.95
N GLY A 76 31.06 15.94 -1.43
CA GLY A 76 32.36 15.53 -0.88
C GLY A 76 32.73 14.07 -1.15
N TRP A 77 32.24 13.48 -2.27
CA TRP A 77 32.71 12.17 -2.70
C TRP A 77 34.05 12.30 -3.46
N ALA A 78 35.00 11.40 -3.16
CA ALA A 78 36.17 11.27 -3.99
C ALA A 78 35.84 10.46 -5.24
N LEU A 79 36.21 10.99 -6.42
CA LEU A 79 36.01 10.30 -7.69
C LEU A 79 37.35 9.74 -8.15
N GLU A 80 37.41 8.46 -8.45
CA GLU A 80 38.56 7.74 -8.97
C GLU A 80 38.38 7.45 -10.46
N GLN A 81 39.43 7.64 -11.24
CA GLN A 81 39.45 7.21 -12.64
C GLN A 81 39.85 5.73 -12.68
N ARG A 82 39.07 4.91 -13.36
CA ARG A 82 39.35 3.49 -13.58
C ARG A 82 39.17 3.12 -15.06
N ALA A 83 39.86 2.06 -15.50
CA ALA A 83 39.75 1.60 -16.89
C ALA A 83 38.29 1.28 -17.24
N HIS A 84 37.82 1.80 -18.41
CA HIS A 84 36.47 1.62 -18.94
C HIS A 84 35.35 2.28 -18.12
N MET A 85 35.66 3.17 -17.16
CA MET A 85 34.70 3.92 -16.37
C MET A 85 34.86 5.41 -16.60
N GLU A 86 33.73 6.14 -16.61
CA GLU A 86 33.72 7.59 -16.53
C GLU A 86 34.26 8.06 -15.17
N PHE A 87 33.82 7.35 -14.12
CA PHE A 87 34.35 7.48 -12.77
C PHE A 87 33.87 6.34 -11.88
N PHE A 88 34.62 6.15 -10.77
CA PHE A 88 34.23 5.32 -9.66
C PHE A 88 34.22 6.16 -8.38
N ALA A 89 33.25 5.92 -7.49
CA ALA A 89 33.16 6.59 -6.19
C ALA A 89 32.76 5.58 -5.11
N LYS A 90 33.31 5.75 -3.89
CA LYS A 90 33.03 4.83 -2.79
C LYS A 90 32.89 5.56 -1.46
N ARG A 91 31.93 5.07 -0.66
CA ARG A 91 31.79 5.31 0.78
C ARG A 91 31.75 3.97 1.52
N PRO A 92 31.79 3.95 2.87
CA PRO A 92 31.90 2.70 3.63
C PRO A 92 30.83 1.65 3.30
N ASP A 93 29.64 2.08 2.98
CA ASP A 93 28.44 1.25 2.79
C ASP A 93 27.90 1.20 1.35
N VAL A 94 28.48 2.00 0.43
CA VAL A 94 28.03 2.05 -0.96
C VAL A 94 29.16 2.39 -1.93
N SER A 95 29.16 1.73 -3.09
CA SER A 95 30.03 2.06 -4.22
C SER A 95 29.24 2.34 -5.49
N VAL A 96 29.72 3.30 -6.26
CA VAL A 96 29.11 3.79 -7.49
C VAL A 96 30.12 3.65 -8.62
N SER A 97 29.77 2.91 -9.66
CA SER A 97 30.55 2.75 -10.88
C SER A 97 29.77 3.29 -12.06
N VAL A 98 30.34 4.18 -12.84
CA VAL A 98 29.74 4.67 -14.10
C VAL A 98 30.64 4.26 -15.25
N TYR A 99 30.11 3.47 -16.20
CA TYR A 99 30.86 2.94 -17.33
C TYR A 99 30.75 3.83 -18.56
N THR A 100 31.84 3.89 -19.37
CA THR A 100 31.92 4.73 -20.57
C THR A 100 31.11 4.19 -21.75
N LYS A 101 31.03 2.87 -21.88
CA LYS A 101 30.41 2.23 -23.03
C LYS A 101 28.93 1.96 -22.80
N GLY A 102 28.06 2.81 -23.42
CA GLY A 102 26.63 2.87 -23.12
C GLY A 102 26.47 3.26 -21.66
N PRO A 103 26.51 4.59 -21.32
CA PRO A 103 26.72 5.02 -19.95
C PRO A 103 25.79 4.29 -18.99
N LYS A 104 26.37 3.44 -18.15
CA LYS A 104 25.64 2.58 -17.22
C LYS A 104 26.15 2.82 -15.81
N ILE A 105 25.25 3.12 -14.91
CA ILE A 105 25.54 3.18 -13.47
C ILE A 105 25.32 1.81 -12.83
N VAL A 106 26.24 1.43 -11.97
CA VAL A 106 26.12 0.28 -11.06
C VAL A 106 26.34 0.77 -9.64
N VAL A 107 25.35 0.59 -8.78
CA VAL A 107 25.42 0.95 -7.35
C VAL A 107 25.35 -0.34 -6.53
N GLN A 108 26.28 -0.49 -5.59
CA GLN A 108 26.43 -1.71 -4.78
C GLN A 108 26.70 -1.37 -3.32
N GLY A 109 26.09 -2.12 -2.41
CA GLY A 109 26.33 -2.03 -0.98
C GLY A 109 25.05 -1.87 -0.17
N LYS A 110 25.19 -1.83 1.15
CA LYS A 110 24.05 -1.69 2.08
C LYS A 110 23.37 -0.32 1.94
N GLY A 111 24.15 0.73 1.62
CA GLY A 111 23.67 2.09 1.38
C GLY A 111 23.05 2.33 -0.01
N THR A 112 22.89 1.30 -0.85
CA THR A 112 22.26 1.44 -2.18
C THR A 112 20.87 2.08 -2.11
N PRO A 113 19.95 1.68 -1.22
CA PRO A 113 18.62 2.31 -1.17
C PRO A 113 18.68 3.81 -0.87
N GLU A 114 19.50 4.21 0.10
CA GLU A 114 19.70 5.60 0.48
C GLU A 114 20.33 6.43 -0.63
N PHE A 115 21.32 5.84 -1.33
CA PHE A 115 21.95 6.49 -2.47
C PHE A 115 20.94 6.75 -3.61
N LEU A 116 20.07 5.80 -3.91
CA LEU A 116 19.02 5.96 -4.92
C LEU A 116 18.03 7.04 -4.50
N GLU A 117 17.54 6.97 -3.27
CA GLU A 117 16.50 7.86 -2.75
C GLU A 117 16.97 9.31 -2.57
N PHE A 118 18.22 9.53 -2.10
CA PHE A 118 18.68 10.87 -1.73
C PHE A 118 19.69 11.50 -2.70
N ILE A 119 20.17 10.74 -3.68
CA ILE A 119 21.19 11.25 -4.62
C ILE A 119 20.77 10.97 -6.07
N LEU A 120 20.60 9.71 -6.47
CA LEU A 120 20.42 9.38 -7.87
C LEU A 120 19.06 9.85 -8.40
N GLU A 121 17.98 9.50 -7.70
CA GLU A 121 16.63 9.85 -8.14
C GLU A 121 16.36 11.36 -8.08
N PRO A 122 16.61 12.07 -6.96
CA PRO A 122 16.25 13.46 -6.85
C PRO A 122 17.18 14.42 -7.61
N GLU A 123 18.48 14.13 -7.70
CA GLU A 123 19.44 15.11 -8.16
C GLU A 123 20.06 14.80 -9.54
N VAL A 124 19.85 13.59 -10.04
CA VAL A 124 20.51 13.14 -11.28
C VAL A 124 19.51 12.76 -12.35
N THR A 125 18.59 11.84 -12.04
CA THR A 125 17.68 11.30 -13.04
C THR A 125 16.41 12.10 -13.21
N GLY A 126 16.20 13.13 -12.36
CA GLY A 126 15.08 14.04 -12.50
C GLY A 126 13.71 13.36 -12.35
N VAL A 127 13.63 12.28 -11.58
CA VAL A 127 12.32 11.77 -11.09
C VAL A 127 11.80 12.65 -9.96
N LEU A 128 12.58 13.65 -9.53
CA LEU A 128 12.04 14.90 -9.05
C LEU A 128 11.64 15.71 -10.26
N VAL A 129 10.34 15.89 -10.43
CA VAL A 129 9.77 17.00 -11.17
C VAL A 129 10.53 18.25 -10.73
N SER A 130 11.32 18.78 -11.65
CA SER A 130 12.13 19.96 -11.44
C SER A 130 11.26 21.10 -10.93
N ALA A 131 11.62 21.62 -9.77
CA ALA A 131 11.26 22.97 -9.38
C ALA A 131 12.11 23.99 -10.20
N THR A 132 12.05 23.90 -11.52
CA THR A 132 12.51 24.96 -12.43
C THR A 132 11.53 25.03 -13.58
N GLY A 133 10.78 26.13 -13.58
CA GLY A 133 9.68 26.41 -14.46
C GLY A 133 9.92 26.07 -15.93
N ASP A 134 9.08 25.22 -16.40
CA ASP A 134 8.37 25.40 -17.64
C ASP A 134 7.02 24.68 -17.50
N GLY A 135 5.93 25.33 -17.92
CA GLY A 135 4.54 25.11 -17.56
C GLY A 135 3.88 23.80 -18.02
N GLY A 136 4.58 22.65 -17.95
CA GLY A 136 4.04 21.34 -18.36
C GLY A 136 3.48 20.47 -17.23
N ASP A 137 4.10 20.46 -16.04
CA ASP A 137 3.78 19.48 -14.99
C ASP A 137 2.64 19.91 -14.03
N GLU A 138 2.38 21.21 -13.89
CA GLU A 138 1.21 21.66 -13.14
C GLU A 138 -0.11 21.29 -13.83
N ASP A 139 -0.09 21.19 -15.15
CA ASP A 139 -1.29 20.88 -15.94
C ASP A 139 -1.65 19.38 -15.89
N GLU A 140 -0.67 18.48 -15.82
CA GLU A 140 -0.92 17.04 -15.75
C GLU A 140 -1.51 16.60 -14.38
N SER A 141 -1.05 17.20 -13.26
CA SER A 141 -1.60 16.95 -11.93
C SER A 141 -3.01 17.52 -11.75
N LEU A 142 -3.40 18.48 -12.59
CA LEU A 142 -4.74 19.08 -12.61
C LEU A 142 -5.67 18.42 -13.63
N SER A 143 -5.15 17.55 -14.51
CA SER A 143 -5.98 16.83 -15.48
C SER A 143 -6.88 15.79 -14.79
N ALA A 144 -8.02 15.45 -15.42
CA ALA A 144 -8.96 14.48 -14.87
C ALA A 144 -8.33 13.10 -14.69
N HIS A 145 -8.36 12.58 -13.46
CA HIS A 145 -7.85 11.23 -13.16
C HIS A 145 -8.37 10.72 -11.81
N ILE A 146 -8.16 9.42 -11.59
CA ILE A 146 -8.44 8.74 -10.32
C ILE A 146 -7.12 8.49 -9.60
N GLY A 147 -6.97 8.97 -8.35
CA GLY A 147 -5.90 8.57 -7.45
C GLY A 147 -6.33 7.43 -6.55
N VAL A 148 -5.43 6.46 -6.31
CA VAL A 148 -5.72 5.29 -5.46
C VAL A 148 -4.59 5.06 -4.48
N ASP A 149 -4.95 4.77 -3.22
CA ASP A 149 -3.99 4.40 -2.16
C ASP A 149 -4.64 3.48 -1.13
N GLU A 150 -3.83 2.87 -0.26
CA GLU A 150 -4.28 1.95 0.77
C GLU A 150 -3.78 2.33 2.17
N SER A 151 -4.50 1.84 3.20
CA SER A 151 -4.08 1.90 4.61
C SER A 151 -4.29 0.55 5.30
N GLY A 152 -3.49 0.30 6.34
CA GLY A 152 -3.60 -0.94 7.12
C GLY A 152 -2.79 -2.13 6.59
N LYS A 153 -2.05 -2.00 5.49
CA LYS A 153 -1.25 -3.08 4.89
C LYS A 153 -0.18 -3.64 5.85
N GLY A 154 0.48 -2.76 6.60
CA GLY A 154 1.55 -3.11 7.56
C GLY A 154 1.08 -3.27 9.00
N ASP A 155 -0.21 -3.18 9.27
CA ASP A 155 -0.77 -3.23 10.60
C ASP A 155 -1.33 -4.63 10.91
N PHE A 156 -0.96 -5.17 12.06
CA PHE A 156 -1.49 -6.46 12.53
C PHE A 156 -2.99 -6.39 12.81
N PHE A 157 -3.41 -5.39 13.62
CA PHE A 157 -4.81 -5.14 13.87
C PHE A 157 -5.48 -4.31 12.78
N GLY A 158 -6.78 -4.47 12.66
CA GLY A 158 -7.63 -3.66 11.82
C GLY A 158 -7.71 -4.11 10.35
N PRO A 159 -8.50 -3.38 9.57
CA PRO A 159 -8.80 -3.72 8.19
C PRO A 159 -7.63 -3.44 7.24
N LEU A 160 -7.74 -3.94 6.01
CA LEU A 160 -7.09 -3.33 4.87
C LEU A 160 -8.13 -2.40 4.22
N VAL A 161 -7.77 -1.14 4.04
CA VAL A 161 -8.63 -0.15 3.41
C VAL A 161 -7.98 0.33 2.12
N VAL A 162 -8.71 0.28 1.02
CA VAL A 162 -8.30 0.85 -0.27
C VAL A 162 -9.27 1.96 -0.63
N ALA A 163 -8.78 3.13 -1.01
CA ALA A 163 -9.61 4.24 -1.42
C ALA A 163 -9.24 4.75 -2.81
N ALA A 164 -10.22 5.28 -3.53
CA ALA A 164 -10.06 5.95 -4.80
C ALA A 164 -10.75 7.30 -4.78
N VAL A 165 -10.13 8.31 -5.39
CA VAL A 165 -10.66 9.67 -5.49
C VAL A 165 -10.51 10.14 -6.93
N PHE A 166 -11.63 10.53 -7.56
CA PHE A 166 -11.60 11.23 -8.83
C PHE A 166 -11.33 12.71 -8.59
N VAL A 167 -10.43 13.27 -9.39
CA VAL A 167 -10.17 14.71 -9.43
C VAL A 167 -10.21 15.25 -10.87
N ASN A 168 -10.58 16.51 -10.97
CA ASN A 168 -10.34 17.36 -12.12
C ASN A 168 -9.67 18.64 -11.64
N SER A 169 -9.40 19.61 -12.50
CA SER A 169 -8.69 20.84 -12.16
C SER A 169 -9.39 21.69 -11.08
N SER A 170 -10.72 21.69 -11.01
CA SER A 170 -11.48 22.42 -9.97
C SER A 170 -11.40 21.74 -8.63
N ILE A 171 -11.59 20.40 -8.60
CA ILE A 171 -11.48 19.58 -7.39
C ILE A 171 -10.06 19.62 -6.86
N ALA A 172 -9.04 19.48 -7.71
CA ALA A 172 -7.63 19.51 -7.29
C ALA A 172 -7.28 20.84 -6.60
N ARG A 173 -7.74 21.99 -7.13
CA ARG A 173 -7.54 23.29 -6.49
C ARG A 173 -8.25 23.39 -5.13
N PHE A 174 -9.46 22.89 -5.03
CA PHE A 174 -10.20 22.82 -3.78
C PHE A 174 -9.45 21.98 -2.73
N LEU A 175 -8.98 20.79 -3.10
CA LEU A 175 -8.22 19.89 -2.22
C LEU A 175 -6.88 20.50 -1.77
N LYS A 176 -6.16 21.20 -2.67
CA LYS A 176 -4.97 21.97 -2.29
C LYS A 176 -5.29 23.03 -1.24
N GLY A 177 -6.41 23.74 -1.39
CA GLY A 177 -6.89 24.74 -0.41
C GLY A 177 -7.27 24.15 0.96
N LEU A 178 -7.70 22.88 1.02
CA LEU A 178 -7.95 22.14 2.27
C LEU A 178 -6.65 21.68 2.96
N GLY A 179 -5.49 21.81 2.32
CA GLY A 179 -4.22 21.32 2.84
C GLY A 179 -4.07 19.81 2.71
N VAL A 180 -4.69 19.21 1.68
CA VAL A 180 -4.48 17.80 1.34
C VAL A 180 -3.01 17.60 0.95
N MET A 181 -2.36 16.66 1.61
CA MET A 181 -0.97 16.27 1.41
C MET A 181 -0.78 14.82 1.83
N ASP A 182 0.40 14.24 1.61
CA ASP A 182 0.73 12.90 2.09
C ASP A 182 0.25 12.68 3.54
N SER A 183 -0.60 11.69 3.74
CA SER A 183 -1.23 11.39 5.03
C SER A 183 -0.24 11.09 6.15
N LYS A 184 0.95 10.58 5.81
CA LYS A 184 2.03 10.29 6.76
C LYS A 184 2.61 11.55 7.40
N ARG A 185 2.49 12.70 6.71
CA ARG A 185 2.93 14.02 7.20
C ARG A 185 1.90 14.70 8.09
N ILE A 186 0.68 14.14 8.21
CA ILE A 186 -0.38 14.68 9.06
C ILE A 186 -0.23 14.07 10.46
N GLY A 187 0.11 14.91 11.45
CA GLY A 187 0.56 14.50 12.78
C GLY A 187 -0.52 13.94 13.71
N SER A 188 -1.82 14.09 13.41
CA SER A 188 -2.89 13.59 14.28
C SER A 188 -4.05 12.96 13.53
N ASP A 189 -4.66 11.93 14.15
CA ASP A 189 -5.83 11.24 13.59
C ASP A 189 -7.07 12.17 13.54
N GLU A 190 -7.17 13.14 14.45
CA GLU A 190 -8.23 14.15 14.42
C GLU A 190 -8.13 15.06 13.19
N ARG A 191 -6.91 15.50 12.86
CA ARG A 191 -6.66 16.31 11.65
C ARG A 191 -6.94 15.50 10.38
N ILE A 192 -6.57 14.21 10.34
CA ILE A 192 -6.92 13.29 9.25
C ILE A 192 -8.44 13.27 9.06
N ARG A 193 -9.20 13.07 10.14
CA ARG A 193 -10.67 13.03 10.12
C ARG A 193 -11.28 14.35 9.63
N GLY A 194 -10.72 15.48 10.08
CA GLY A 194 -11.13 16.82 9.62
C GLY A 194 -10.96 17.00 8.13
N ILE A 195 -9.78 16.67 7.60
CA ILE A 195 -9.47 16.77 6.16
C ILE A 195 -10.32 15.77 5.35
N ALA A 196 -10.49 14.54 5.83
CA ALA A 196 -11.32 13.51 5.18
C ALA A 196 -12.77 13.96 5.01
N ARG A 197 -13.35 14.64 6.02
CA ARG A 197 -14.68 15.26 5.90
C ARG A 197 -14.68 16.35 4.82
N GLY A 198 -13.66 17.21 4.80
CA GLY A 198 -13.50 18.25 3.79
C GLY A 198 -13.41 17.65 2.37
N ILE A 199 -12.64 16.57 2.18
CA ILE A 199 -12.54 15.87 0.91
C ILE A 199 -13.93 15.41 0.45
N ARG A 200 -14.68 14.70 1.32
CA ARG A 200 -16.03 14.20 0.97
C ARG A 200 -17.05 15.30 0.69
N SER A 201 -16.80 16.53 1.14
CA SER A 201 -17.67 17.69 0.89
C SER A 201 -17.32 18.47 -0.36
N ALA A 202 -16.24 18.10 -1.07
CA ALA A 202 -15.85 18.80 -2.30
C ALA A 202 -16.94 18.64 -3.37
N PRO A 203 -17.31 19.74 -4.06
CA PRO A 203 -18.29 19.66 -5.15
C PRO A 203 -17.83 18.70 -6.25
N GLU A 204 -18.75 17.89 -6.76
CA GLU A 204 -18.56 16.95 -7.86
C GLU A 204 -17.47 15.88 -7.62
N ILE A 205 -16.99 15.74 -6.39
CA ILE A 205 -16.01 14.70 -6.07
C ILE A 205 -16.68 13.32 -6.12
N GLU A 206 -15.97 12.35 -6.70
CA GLU A 206 -16.33 10.95 -6.61
C GLU A 206 -15.27 10.22 -5.79
N VAL A 207 -15.70 9.56 -4.75
CA VAL A 207 -14.85 8.77 -3.87
C VAL A 207 -15.39 7.36 -3.73
N GLU A 208 -14.48 6.41 -3.61
CA GLU A 208 -14.80 5.03 -3.32
C GLU A 208 -13.87 4.52 -2.21
N THR A 209 -14.40 3.71 -1.30
CA THR A 209 -13.61 3.16 -0.20
C THR A 209 -14.02 1.71 0.03
N LEU A 210 -13.10 0.79 -0.21
CA LEU A 210 -13.23 -0.63 0.09
C LEU A 210 -12.59 -0.93 1.44
N VAL A 211 -13.40 -1.39 2.41
CA VAL A 211 -12.93 -1.78 3.73
C VAL A 211 -12.98 -3.30 3.85
N LEU A 212 -11.82 -3.94 3.91
CA LEU A 212 -11.69 -5.36 4.19
C LEU A 212 -11.45 -5.55 5.68
N ALA A 213 -12.51 -5.69 6.47
CA ALA A 213 -12.43 -6.02 7.89
C ALA A 213 -11.61 -7.31 8.09
N PRO A 214 -10.99 -7.53 9.26
CA PRO A 214 -10.06 -8.65 9.47
C PRO A 214 -10.62 -10.02 9.10
N THR A 215 -11.86 -10.33 9.43
CA THR A 215 -12.51 -11.58 9.05
C THR A 215 -12.53 -11.77 7.53
N LYS A 216 -13.03 -10.77 6.79
CA LYS A 216 -13.05 -10.82 5.31
C LYS A 216 -11.66 -10.76 4.69
N TYR A 217 -10.76 -9.98 5.30
CA TYR A 217 -9.35 -9.96 4.90
C TYR A 217 -8.72 -11.35 4.98
N ASN A 218 -8.89 -12.06 6.10
CA ASN A 218 -8.30 -13.39 6.33
C ASN A 218 -8.85 -14.43 5.35
N GLU A 219 -10.15 -14.40 5.07
CA GLU A 219 -10.80 -15.23 4.05
C GLU A 219 -10.20 -15.00 2.66
N LEU A 220 -10.16 -13.73 2.22
CA LEU A 220 -9.60 -13.36 0.92
C LEU A 220 -8.10 -13.65 0.84
N TYR A 221 -7.34 -13.41 1.91
CA TYR A 221 -5.93 -13.74 1.94
C TYR A 221 -5.70 -15.25 1.78
N GLY A 222 -6.55 -16.08 2.40
CA GLY A 222 -6.55 -17.54 2.21
C GLY A 222 -6.75 -17.96 0.75
N SER A 223 -7.61 -17.24 0.00
CA SER A 223 -7.88 -17.47 -1.42
C SER A 223 -6.76 -16.94 -2.32
N PHE A 224 -6.33 -15.71 -2.14
CA PHE A 224 -5.27 -15.09 -2.95
C PHE A 224 -3.87 -15.62 -2.64
N LYS A 225 -3.60 -16.03 -1.39
CA LYS A 225 -2.30 -16.48 -0.87
C LYS A 225 -1.14 -15.51 -1.15
N ASN A 226 -1.46 -14.28 -1.54
CA ASN A 226 -0.50 -13.25 -1.91
C ASN A 226 -1.12 -11.86 -1.71
N LEU A 227 -0.52 -11.08 -0.81
CA LEU A 227 -1.01 -9.73 -0.48
C LEU A 227 -1.02 -8.79 -1.69
N ASN A 228 -0.01 -8.84 -2.55
CA ASN A 228 0.05 -7.95 -3.71
C ASN A 228 -1.05 -8.26 -4.74
N ARG A 229 -1.46 -9.54 -4.88
CA ARG A 229 -2.61 -9.92 -5.72
C ARG A 229 -3.92 -9.40 -5.13
N MET A 230 -4.09 -9.50 -3.81
CA MET A 230 -5.27 -8.99 -3.12
C MET A 230 -5.33 -7.46 -3.18
N LEU A 231 -4.20 -6.75 -3.03
CA LEU A 231 -4.11 -5.31 -3.24
C LEU A 231 -4.48 -4.91 -4.67
N ALA A 232 -3.90 -5.59 -5.68
CA ALA A 232 -4.22 -5.32 -7.08
C ALA A 232 -5.71 -5.49 -7.39
N TRP A 233 -6.35 -6.51 -6.80
CA TRP A 233 -7.80 -6.70 -6.89
C TRP A 233 -8.56 -5.56 -6.20
N GLY A 234 -8.16 -5.15 -5.00
CA GLY A 234 -8.79 -4.06 -4.25
C GLY A 234 -8.70 -2.73 -5.00
N HIS A 235 -7.51 -2.40 -5.53
CA HIS A 235 -7.30 -1.20 -6.36
C HIS A 235 -8.17 -1.23 -7.62
N ALA A 236 -8.17 -2.37 -8.34
CA ALA A 236 -9.02 -2.54 -9.53
C ALA A 236 -10.51 -2.34 -9.20
N ARG A 237 -10.98 -2.88 -8.06
CA ARG A 237 -12.37 -2.77 -7.64
C ARG A 237 -12.79 -1.31 -7.38
N VAL A 238 -12.00 -0.55 -6.61
CA VAL A 238 -12.35 0.86 -6.34
C VAL A 238 -12.26 1.73 -7.60
N ILE A 239 -11.32 1.44 -8.52
CA ILE A 239 -11.24 2.11 -9.82
C ILE A 239 -12.51 1.84 -10.64
N GLU A 240 -12.94 0.58 -10.77
CA GLU A 240 -14.15 0.22 -11.52
C GLU A 240 -15.40 0.90 -10.97
N ASN A 241 -15.52 0.98 -9.63
CA ASN A 241 -16.66 1.61 -8.97
C ASN A 241 -16.69 3.13 -9.21
N VAL A 242 -15.53 3.80 -9.23
CA VAL A 242 -15.46 5.22 -9.60
C VAL A 242 -15.78 5.40 -11.08
N LEU A 243 -15.24 4.55 -11.97
CA LEU A 243 -15.50 4.61 -13.41
C LEU A 243 -16.98 4.32 -13.78
N GLU A 244 -17.73 3.66 -12.92
CA GLU A 244 -19.16 3.51 -13.11
C GLU A 244 -19.90 4.85 -13.05
N ARG A 245 -19.47 5.74 -12.16
CA ARG A 245 -20.00 7.09 -11.97
C ARG A 245 -19.30 8.14 -12.83
N ARG A 246 -18.06 7.90 -13.21
CA ARG A 246 -17.21 8.79 -14.05
C ARG A 246 -16.61 8.03 -15.23
N PRO A 247 -17.45 7.60 -16.19
CA PRO A 247 -17.00 6.81 -17.36
C PRO A 247 -16.10 7.60 -18.31
N ASP A 248 -16.08 8.92 -18.19
CA ASP A 248 -15.27 9.88 -18.93
C ASP A 248 -13.83 10.03 -18.40
N CYS A 249 -13.53 9.44 -17.24
CA CYS A 249 -12.19 9.55 -16.65
C CYS A 249 -11.14 8.82 -17.51
N PRO A 250 -10.06 9.51 -17.99
CA PRO A 250 -9.13 8.92 -18.94
C PRO A 250 -8.05 8.04 -18.30
N ARG A 251 -7.73 8.23 -17.02
CA ARG A 251 -6.60 7.55 -16.37
C ARG A 251 -6.77 7.36 -14.86
N ALA A 252 -6.00 6.42 -14.32
CA ALA A 252 -5.86 6.23 -12.88
C ALA A 252 -4.38 6.13 -12.48
N LEU A 253 -4.03 6.66 -11.31
CA LEU A 253 -2.70 6.66 -10.72
C LEU A 253 -2.74 6.02 -9.33
N SER A 254 -1.81 5.12 -9.05
CA SER A 254 -1.62 4.58 -7.70
C SER A 254 -0.15 4.58 -7.29
N ASP A 255 0.10 4.53 -5.96
CA ASP A 255 1.44 4.22 -5.48
C ASP A 255 1.88 2.81 -5.90
N GLN A 256 3.18 2.64 -6.15
CA GLN A 256 3.72 1.39 -6.65
C GLN A 256 3.96 0.41 -5.50
N PHE A 257 3.05 -0.52 -5.29
CA PHE A 257 3.18 -1.59 -4.29
C PHE A 257 3.73 -2.90 -4.85
N ALA A 258 3.73 -3.09 -6.19
CA ALA A 258 4.18 -4.30 -6.86
C ALA A 258 4.47 -4.04 -8.34
N HIS A 259 4.87 -5.09 -9.09
CA HIS A 259 5.06 -4.96 -10.53
C HIS A 259 3.77 -4.51 -11.24
N PRO A 260 3.82 -3.52 -12.15
CA PRO A 260 2.64 -2.92 -12.79
C PRO A 260 1.69 -3.90 -13.50
N SER A 261 2.22 -5.04 -13.96
CA SER A 261 1.39 -6.08 -14.60
C SER A 261 0.34 -6.70 -13.67
N LEU A 262 0.51 -6.62 -12.33
CA LEU A 262 -0.45 -7.19 -11.40
C LEU A 262 -1.75 -6.41 -11.40
N ILE A 263 -1.69 -5.08 -11.26
CA ILE A 263 -2.90 -4.25 -11.27
C ILE A 263 -3.55 -4.26 -12.67
N LYS A 264 -2.76 -4.17 -13.75
CA LYS A 264 -3.29 -4.25 -15.13
C LYS A 264 -4.06 -5.54 -15.39
N ARG A 265 -3.62 -6.68 -14.84
CA ARG A 265 -4.35 -7.96 -14.95
C ARG A 265 -5.63 -8.00 -14.09
N ALA A 266 -5.64 -7.30 -12.97
CA ALA A 266 -6.78 -7.24 -12.07
C ALA A 266 -7.90 -6.29 -12.58
N LEU A 267 -7.56 -5.31 -13.45
CA LEU A 267 -8.54 -4.38 -14.02
C LEU A 267 -9.65 -5.12 -14.77
N MET A 268 -10.87 -4.67 -14.57
CA MET A 268 -12.09 -5.19 -15.17
C MET A 268 -12.45 -4.43 -16.45
N SER A 269 -13.71 -4.46 -16.86
CA SER A 269 -14.13 -4.00 -18.19
C SER A 269 -13.95 -2.49 -18.42
N ARG A 270 -14.16 -1.67 -17.39
CA ARG A 270 -14.00 -0.21 -17.49
C ARG A 270 -12.53 0.18 -17.31
N GLY A 271 -11.86 -0.33 -16.28
CA GLY A 271 -10.46 -0.02 -15.98
C GLY A 271 -9.48 -0.42 -17.07
N ARG A 272 -9.82 -1.42 -17.91
CA ARG A 272 -9.01 -1.78 -19.08
C ARG A 272 -9.05 -0.77 -20.22
N LYS A 273 -10.00 0.17 -20.19
CA LYS A 273 -10.16 1.20 -21.23
C LYS A 273 -9.42 2.48 -20.92
N ILE A 274 -8.93 2.65 -19.68
CA ILE A 274 -8.19 3.82 -19.24
C ILE A 274 -6.70 3.55 -19.13
N VAL A 275 -5.91 4.61 -19.05
CA VAL A 275 -4.47 4.51 -18.77
C VAL A 275 -4.28 4.25 -17.28
N MET A 276 -3.72 3.09 -16.91
CA MET A 276 -3.36 2.78 -15.52
C MET A 276 -1.87 2.98 -15.31
N GLU A 277 -1.53 3.92 -14.43
CA GLU A 277 -0.18 4.28 -14.05
C GLU A 277 0.11 3.86 -12.60
N GLN A 278 1.37 3.50 -12.35
CA GLN A 278 1.92 3.33 -11.01
C GLN A 278 3.22 4.09 -10.92
N ARG A 279 3.37 4.91 -9.87
CA ARG A 279 4.58 5.67 -9.60
C ARG A 279 5.02 5.42 -8.17
N THR A 280 6.32 5.38 -7.93
CA THR A 280 6.86 5.47 -6.56
C THR A 280 6.61 6.88 -6.02
N LYS A 281 6.23 6.97 -4.74
CA LYS A 281 5.89 8.27 -4.10
C LYS A 281 4.74 9.00 -4.81
N ALA A 282 3.76 8.23 -5.32
CA ALA A 282 2.59 8.80 -5.98
C ALA A 282 1.73 9.66 -5.04
N GLU A 283 1.97 9.61 -3.72
CA GLU A 283 1.36 10.50 -2.73
C GLU A 283 1.70 11.99 -2.90
N SER A 284 2.61 12.36 -3.79
CA SER A 284 2.81 13.74 -4.24
C SER A 284 1.66 14.22 -5.13
N ASP A 285 0.95 13.32 -5.79
CA ASP A 285 -0.27 13.61 -6.55
C ASP A 285 -1.44 13.89 -5.61
N ILE A 286 -2.25 14.91 -5.93
CA ILE A 286 -3.32 15.38 -5.06
C ILE A 286 -4.45 14.36 -4.90
N ALA A 287 -4.77 13.58 -5.95
CA ALA A 287 -5.81 12.56 -5.92
C ALA A 287 -5.35 11.35 -5.09
N VAL A 288 -4.09 10.92 -5.25
CA VAL A 288 -3.49 9.84 -4.46
C VAL A 288 -3.37 10.26 -2.99
N ALA A 289 -2.94 11.51 -2.71
CA ALA A 289 -2.90 12.04 -1.34
C ALA A 289 -4.28 12.07 -0.69
N ALA A 290 -5.32 12.47 -1.43
CA ALA A 290 -6.70 12.44 -0.94
C ALA A 290 -7.16 11.00 -0.67
N ALA A 291 -6.87 10.04 -1.55
CA ALA A 291 -7.16 8.63 -1.34
C ALA A 291 -6.45 8.07 -0.09
N SER A 292 -5.18 8.41 0.10
CA SER A 292 -4.39 8.05 1.29
C SER A 292 -5.06 8.53 2.59
N ILE A 293 -5.52 9.79 2.61
CA ILE A 293 -6.21 10.38 3.77
C ILE A 293 -7.53 9.64 4.03
N LEU A 294 -8.33 9.37 3.00
CA LEU A 294 -9.60 8.65 3.15
C LEU A 294 -9.41 7.21 3.62
N ALA A 295 -8.42 6.51 3.08
CA ALA A 295 -8.09 5.15 3.51
C ALA A 295 -7.63 5.13 4.98
N ARG A 296 -6.77 6.07 5.37
CA ARG A 296 -6.30 6.20 6.75
C ARG A 296 -7.41 6.61 7.72
N ASP A 297 -8.30 7.51 7.35
CA ASP A 297 -9.46 7.91 8.14
C ASP A 297 -10.33 6.70 8.50
N LYS A 298 -10.71 5.91 7.50
CA LYS A 298 -11.49 4.68 7.71
C LYS A 298 -10.76 3.61 8.51
N PHE A 299 -9.44 3.47 8.32
CA PHE A 299 -8.63 2.55 9.12
C PHE A 299 -8.62 2.95 10.60
N VAL A 300 -8.39 4.23 10.90
CA VAL A 300 -8.35 4.76 12.26
C VAL A 300 -9.71 4.69 12.95
N GLU A 301 -10.79 5.03 12.23
CA GLU A 301 -12.17 4.91 12.69
C GLU A 301 -12.43 3.46 13.15
N TRP A 302 -12.16 2.48 12.28
CA TRP A 302 -12.37 1.06 12.57
C TRP A 302 -11.56 0.57 13.77
N ILE A 303 -10.27 0.93 13.86
CA ILE A 303 -9.40 0.57 15.01
C ILE A 303 -9.96 1.13 16.32
N SER A 304 -10.42 2.36 16.31
CA SER A 304 -11.00 3.01 17.49
C SER A 304 -12.28 2.31 17.95
N GLU A 305 -13.20 2.05 17.03
CA GLU A 305 -14.47 1.36 17.30
C GLU A 305 -14.26 -0.08 17.79
N ALA A 306 -13.35 -0.82 17.15
CA ALA A 306 -13.01 -2.17 17.58
C ALA A 306 -12.37 -2.18 18.98
N GLY A 307 -11.49 -1.22 19.25
CA GLY A 307 -10.89 -1.06 20.58
C GLY A 307 -11.92 -0.79 21.68
N VAL A 308 -12.88 0.11 21.41
CA VAL A 308 -13.99 0.40 22.33
C VAL A 308 -14.87 -0.84 22.53
N ARG A 309 -15.27 -1.52 21.46
CA ARG A 309 -16.12 -2.72 21.53
C ARG A 309 -15.47 -3.85 22.33
N MET A 310 -14.16 -4.03 22.21
CA MET A 310 -13.43 -5.08 22.92
C MET A 310 -12.94 -4.64 24.31
N GLY A 311 -13.00 -3.34 24.65
CA GLY A 311 -12.37 -2.82 25.86
C GLY A 311 -10.85 -3.07 25.91
N VAL A 312 -10.20 -3.16 24.75
CA VAL A 312 -8.75 -3.40 24.58
C VAL A 312 -8.20 -2.37 23.60
N SER A 313 -7.11 -1.70 23.96
CA SER A 313 -6.42 -0.81 23.04
C SER A 313 -5.76 -1.63 21.93
N LEU A 314 -6.06 -1.31 20.67
CA LEU A 314 -5.51 -1.97 19.49
C LEU A 314 -4.47 -1.05 18.81
N PRO A 315 -3.18 -1.15 19.16
CA PRO A 315 -2.15 -0.28 18.61
C PRO A 315 -1.85 -0.62 17.13
N LYS A 316 -1.46 0.41 16.37
CA LYS A 316 -1.07 0.31 14.96
C LYS A 316 0.30 -0.37 14.80
N GLY A 317 0.58 -0.90 13.60
CA GLY A 317 1.84 -1.53 13.25
C GLY A 317 1.95 -2.98 13.70
N ALA A 318 3.18 -3.45 13.99
CA ALA A 318 3.50 -4.82 14.41
C ALA A 318 4.56 -4.85 15.53
N SER A 319 4.55 -3.87 16.42
CA SER A 319 5.53 -3.67 17.50
C SER A 319 5.28 -4.57 18.71
N GLY A 320 6.16 -4.50 19.72
CA GLY A 320 5.96 -5.16 21.02
C GLY A 320 4.65 -4.77 21.73
N ALA A 321 4.18 -3.53 21.54
CA ALA A 321 2.89 -3.10 22.07
C ALA A 321 1.72 -3.86 21.41
N VAL A 322 1.81 -4.09 20.10
CA VAL A 322 0.84 -4.89 19.33
C VAL A 322 0.80 -6.33 19.84
N LYS A 323 1.97 -6.95 20.10
CA LYS A 323 2.02 -8.30 20.68
C LYS A 323 1.36 -8.36 22.05
N ARG A 324 1.62 -7.39 22.94
CA ARG A 324 0.96 -7.35 24.27
C ARG A 324 -0.56 -7.23 24.15
N ALA A 325 -1.04 -6.37 23.25
CA ALA A 325 -2.48 -6.25 23.00
C ALA A 325 -3.06 -7.54 22.41
N GLY A 326 -2.34 -8.23 21.53
CA GLY A 326 -2.74 -9.53 20.99
C GLY A 326 -2.88 -10.60 22.09
N VAL A 327 -1.90 -10.68 23.00
CA VAL A 327 -1.97 -11.57 24.17
C VAL A 327 -3.19 -11.23 25.05
N GLU A 328 -3.48 -9.94 25.24
CA GLU A 328 -4.64 -9.51 26.01
C GLU A 328 -5.96 -9.92 25.36
N VAL A 329 -6.09 -9.77 24.04
CA VAL A 329 -7.25 -10.25 23.27
C VAL A 329 -7.42 -11.76 23.44
N VAL A 330 -6.36 -12.54 23.26
CA VAL A 330 -6.39 -14.00 23.42
C VAL A 330 -6.80 -14.39 24.84
N LYS A 331 -6.25 -13.73 25.85
CA LYS A 331 -6.55 -14.02 27.26
C LYS A 331 -8.02 -13.74 27.63
N ARG A 332 -8.61 -12.69 27.07
CA ARG A 332 -9.99 -12.28 27.39
C ARG A 332 -11.05 -12.99 26.57
N PHE A 333 -10.77 -13.26 25.29
CA PHE A 333 -11.78 -13.68 24.33
C PHE A 333 -11.43 -14.99 23.61
N GLY A 334 -10.26 -15.57 23.89
CA GLY A 334 -9.76 -16.77 23.21
C GLY A 334 -9.04 -16.46 21.90
N ALA A 335 -8.29 -17.45 21.40
CA ALA A 335 -7.45 -17.30 20.22
C ALA A 335 -8.25 -17.01 18.93
N ALA A 336 -9.45 -17.57 18.81
CA ALA A 336 -10.34 -17.38 17.66
C ALA A 336 -10.70 -15.89 17.45
N ALA A 337 -10.87 -15.12 18.54
CA ALA A 337 -11.22 -13.71 18.50
C ALA A 337 -10.16 -12.81 17.81
N LEU A 338 -8.91 -13.30 17.68
CA LEU A 338 -7.91 -12.60 16.86
C LEU A 338 -8.33 -12.47 15.39
N SER A 339 -9.05 -13.46 14.86
CA SER A 339 -9.51 -13.42 13.47
C SER A 339 -10.49 -12.28 13.18
N ASP A 340 -11.17 -11.77 14.21
CA ASP A 340 -12.16 -10.69 14.09
C ASP A 340 -11.51 -9.30 14.14
N VAL A 341 -10.29 -9.21 14.66
CA VAL A 341 -9.61 -7.92 14.87
C VAL A 341 -8.21 -7.85 14.25
N ALA A 342 -7.66 -8.96 13.77
CA ALA A 342 -6.28 -9.03 13.29
C ALA A 342 -6.12 -9.82 11.99
N LYS A 343 -5.06 -9.49 11.26
CA LYS A 343 -4.62 -10.19 10.05
C LYS A 343 -3.76 -11.40 10.43
N THR A 344 -4.36 -12.58 10.43
CA THR A 344 -3.78 -13.81 11.01
C THR A 344 -2.58 -14.39 10.27
N HIS A 345 -2.28 -13.92 9.06
CA HIS A 345 -1.07 -14.29 8.32
C HIS A 345 0.21 -13.63 8.85
N PHE A 346 0.09 -12.59 9.69
CA PHE A 346 1.25 -11.99 10.35
C PHE A 346 1.88 -12.97 11.34
N LYS A 347 3.21 -12.94 11.42
CA LYS A 347 3.97 -13.73 12.41
C LYS A 347 3.48 -13.50 13.84
N THR A 348 3.01 -12.27 14.12
CA THR A 348 2.44 -11.90 15.41
C THR A 348 1.31 -12.83 15.84
N ALA A 349 0.47 -13.33 14.92
CA ALA A 349 -0.62 -14.26 15.27
C ALA A 349 -0.09 -15.55 15.87
N SER A 350 0.92 -16.19 15.26
CA SER A 350 1.55 -17.40 15.79
C SER A 350 2.40 -17.15 17.04
N GLU A 351 2.88 -15.93 17.26
CA GLU A 351 3.62 -15.56 18.46
C GLU A 351 2.71 -15.34 19.69
N VAL A 352 1.47 -14.88 19.49
CA VAL A 352 0.52 -14.61 20.59
C VAL A 352 -0.46 -15.77 20.85
N ALA A 353 -0.68 -16.64 19.88
CA ALA A 353 -1.52 -17.83 19.99
C ALA A 353 -0.90 -19.01 19.19
N PRO A 354 0.25 -19.55 19.66
CA PRO A 354 1.00 -20.55 18.91
C PRO A 354 0.19 -21.82 18.66
N ASP A 355 -0.57 -22.31 19.63
CA ASP A 355 -1.35 -23.54 19.50
C ASP A 355 -2.52 -23.42 18.52
N PHE A 356 -2.93 -22.19 18.18
CA PHE A 356 -4.07 -21.94 17.28
C PHE A 356 -3.64 -21.61 15.85
N PHE A 357 -2.53 -20.87 15.66
CA PHE A 357 -2.06 -20.37 14.36
C PHE A 357 -0.78 -21.05 13.85
N VAL A 358 -0.32 -22.14 14.46
CA VAL A 358 0.79 -22.92 13.91
C VAL A 358 0.35 -23.62 12.63
N LYS A 359 1.09 -23.40 11.54
CA LYS A 359 0.97 -24.27 10.36
C LYS A 359 1.31 -25.70 10.80
N PRO A 360 0.47 -26.71 10.48
CA PRO A 360 0.88 -28.09 10.69
C PRO A 360 2.22 -28.31 9.98
N PRO A 361 3.16 -29.06 10.58
CA PRO A 361 4.39 -29.42 9.90
C PRO A 361 4.03 -30.06 8.55
N LEU A 362 4.77 -29.69 7.51
CA LEU A 362 4.66 -30.38 6.23
C LEU A 362 4.80 -31.89 6.52
N PRO A 363 3.93 -32.74 5.96
CA PRO A 363 4.10 -34.16 6.13
C PRO A 363 5.53 -34.50 5.72
N SER A 364 6.28 -35.08 6.66
CA SER A 364 7.59 -35.64 6.41
C SER A 364 7.37 -36.63 5.26
N GLY A 365 8.01 -36.37 4.12
CA GLY A 365 7.97 -37.28 3.00
C GLY A 365 8.51 -38.62 3.45
N ASP A 366 7.59 -39.51 3.81
CA ASP A 366 7.93 -40.90 4.04
C ASP A 366 8.40 -41.47 2.71
N SER A 367 9.64 -41.87 2.75
CA SER A 367 10.35 -42.67 1.80
C SER A 367 9.44 -43.76 1.22
N LEU A 368 9.11 -43.66 -0.05
CA LEU A 368 8.69 -44.81 -0.83
C LEU A 368 9.93 -45.63 -1.16
N HIS A 369 10.07 -46.76 -0.51
CA HIS A 369 10.94 -47.85 -0.92
C HIS A 369 10.45 -48.51 -2.20
#